data_a6b1c7486ba8650411ac70e007d806a9
#
_entry.id   a6b1c7486ba8650411ac70e007d806a9
#
_cell.length_a   1.000
_cell.length_b   1.000
_cell.length_c   1.000
_cell.angle_alpha   90.00
_cell.angle_beta   90.00
_cell.angle_gamma   90.00
#
_symmetry.space_group_name_H-M   'P 1'
#
loop_
_entity.id
_entity.type
_entity.pdbx_description
1 polymer ?
#
loop_
_entity_poly.entity_id
_entity_poly.type
_entity_poly.pdbx_seq_one_letter_code
_entity_poly.pdbx_strand_id
1 'polypeptide(L)'
;MNKLVSDLPVQLQVERQVAGWFYPKKPELFQSTRLPVWILEPSKNSIYPYNAYGFPSYGLPGFKLGVMHHLREIVDPDNFNRLPTVEDEKYLRGFMAEYFPEANGATLALKTCLFTNTIDYNFLLDFHPRHPEVLIVSCCSGHGFKFCSAIGEIIADICADGKSRQEIDFFSMSRKRTSS
;
A
#
# COMPACT_ATOMS: atom_id res chain seq x y z
N MET A 1 13.08 -4.76 8.84
CA MET A 1 13.61 -6.08 8.44
C MET A 1 15.09 -6.01 8.04
N ASN A 2 15.51 -5.17 7.09
CA ASN A 2 16.92 -5.08 6.66
C ASN A 2 17.93 -4.88 7.82
N LYS A 3 17.52 -4.24 8.93
CA LYS A 3 18.36 -4.07 10.14
C LYS A 3 18.41 -5.33 11.02
N LEU A 4 17.43 -6.21 10.94
CA LEU A 4 17.37 -7.46 11.72
C LEU A 4 18.03 -8.63 10.96
N VAL A 5 17.90 -8.63 9.64
CA VAL A 5 18.40 -9.67 8.76
C VAL A 5 19.09 -8.97 7.59
N SER A 6 20.37 -8.63 7.80
CA SER A 6 21.15 -7.81 6.85
C SER A 6 21.66 -8.59 5.63
N ASP A 7 21.58 -9.91 5.67
CA ASP A 7 22.13 -10.82 4.66
C ASP A 7 21.05 -11.44 3.74
N LEU A 8 19.86 -10.87 3.72
CA LEU A 8 18.81 -11.29 2.80
C LEU A 8 19.18 -10.92 1.35
N PRO A 9 18.95 -11.82 0.39
CA PRO A 9 19.18 -11.57 -1.04
C PRO A 9 18.11 -10.61 -1.64
N VAL A 10 17.13 -10.20 -0.84
CA VAL A 10 16.03 -9.32 -1.25
C VAL A 10 16.09 -8.03 -0.45
N GLN A 11 16.17 -6.91 -1.15
CA GLN A 11 16.07 -5.59 -0.52
C GLN A 11 14.61 -5.19 -0.36
N LEU A 12 14.28 -4.69 0.84
CA LEU A 12 13.02 -4.03 1.13
C LEU A 12 13.24 -2.52 1.19
N GLN A 13 12.43 -1.78 0.47
CA GLN A 13 12.46 -0.32 0.47
C GLN A 13 11.25 0.21 1.24
N VAL A 14 11.50 1.13 2.15
CA VAL A 14 10.42 1.81 2.87
C VAL A 14 10.11 3.11 2.17
N GLU A 15 8.86 3.28 1.79
CA GLU A 15 8.37 4.43 1.05
C GLU A 15 7.31 5.17 1.87
N ARG A 16 7.48 6.47 2.01
CA ARG A 16 6.52 7.34 2.68
C ARG A 16 5.31 7.59 1.77
N GLN A 17 4.12 7.44 2.34
CA GLN A 17 2.84 7.65 1.66
C GLN A 17 1.95 8.59 2.45
N VAL A 18 1.03 9.26 1.76
CA VAL A 18 -0.03 10.04 2.41
C VAL A 18 -1.38 9.70 1.80
N ALA A 19 -2.36 9.49 2.68
CA ALA A 19 -3.76 9.40 2.30
C ALA A 19 -4.53 10.61 2.86
N GLY A 20 -5.52 11.08 2.12
CA GLY A 20 -6.34 12.23 2.50
C GLY A 20 -7.82 11.90 2.61
N TRP A 21 -8.51 12.64 3.46
CA TRP A 21 -9.96 12.69 3.54
C TRP A 21 -10.41 14.11 3.19
N PHE A 22 -11.33 14.21 2.25
CA PHE A 22 -11.80 15.47 1.71
C PHE A 22 -13.32 15.53 1.80
N TYR A 23 -13.86 16.66 2.25
CA TYR A 23 -15.30 16.88 2.23
C TYR A 23 -15.73 17.15 0.79
N PRO A 24 -16.57 16.30 0.17
CA PRO A 24 -16.95 16.48 -1.22
C PRO A 24 -17.75 17.75 -1.46
N LYS A 25 -17.59 18.38 -2.64
CA LYS A 25 -18.45 19.48 -3.10
C LYS A 25 -19.91 19.03 -3.28
N LYS A 26 -20.09 17.74 -3.68
CA LYS A 26 -21.39 17.08 -3.83
C LYS A 26 -21.40 15.79 -3.00
N PRO A 27 -21.65 15.86 -1.68
CA PRO A 27 -21.57 14.72 -0.79
C PRO A 27 -22.47 13.54 -1.17
N GLU A 28 -23.60 13.81 -1.81
CA GLU A 28 -24.57 12.81 -2.25
C GLU A 28 -24.02 11.84 -3.29
N LEU A 29 -22.98 12.23 -4.05
CA LEU A 29 -22.32 11.35 -5.03
C LEU A 29 -21.35 10.36 -4.40
N PHE A 30 -20.85 10.67 -3.20
CA PHE A 30 -19.77 9.93 -2.54
C PHE A 30 -20.23 9.13 -1.31
N GLN A 31 -21.52 8.88 -1.18
CA GLN A 31 -22.07 8.01 -0.16
C GLN A 31 -21.86 6.54 -0.51
N SER A 32 -21.75 5.66 0.49
CA SER A 32 -21.56 4.21 0.30
C SER A 32 -22.67 3.52 -0.49
N THR A 33 -23.85 4.14 -0.60
CA THR A 33 -24.97 3.67 -1.42
C THR A 33 -24.78 3.97 -2.91
N ARG A 34 -23.85 4.84 -3.29
CA ARG A 34 -23.60 5.24 -4.69
C ARG A 34 -22.18 4.91 -5.16
N LEU A 35 -21.19 5.04 -4.28
CA LEU A 35 -19.80 4.78 -4.59
C LEU A 35 -19.33 3.61 -3.70
N PRO A 36 -18.86 2.50 -4.26
CA PRO A 36 -18.25 1.43 -3.49
C PRO A 36 -16.83 1.81 -3.01
N VAL A 37 -16.18 0.93 -2.27
CA VAL A 37 -14.71 0.95 -2.14
C VAL A 37 -14.12 0.74 -3.53
N TRP A 38 -13.10 1.51 -3.89
CA TRP A 38 -12.63 1.57 -5.25
C TRP A 38 -11.11 1.55 -5.37
N ILE A 39 -10.64 1.02 -6.49
CA ILE A 39 -9.30 1.21 -7.03
C ILE A 39 -9.49 1.73 -8.46
N LEU A 40 -8.75 2.77 -8.82
CA LEU A 40 -8.77 3.37 -10.13
C LEU A 40 -7.37 3.29 -10.75
N GLU A 41 -7.28 2.67 -11.90
CA GLU A 41 -6.10 2.68 -12.75
C GLU A 41 -6.20 3.92 -13.67
N PRO A 42 -5.23 4.84 -13.60
CA PRO A 42 -5.25 6.04 -14.43
C PRO A 42 -5.15 5.70 -15.91
N SER A 43 -5.67 6.59 -16.75
CA SER A 43 -5.53 6.44 -18.20
C SER A 43 -4.05 6.53 -18.62
N LYS A 44 -3.71 5.91 -19.74
CA LYS A 44 -2.33 5.92 -20.27
C LYS A 44 -1.79 7.32 -20.58
N ASN A 45 -2.68 8.30 -20.74
CA ASN A 45 -2.33 9.69 -21.00
C ASN A 45 -2.33 10.57 -19.74
N SER A 46 -2.64 10.00 -18.58
CA SER A 46 -2.60 10.73 -17.31
C SER A 46 -1.16 11.02 -16.90
N ILE A 47 -0.98 12.14 -16.21
CA ILE A 47 0.29 12.47 -15.54
C ILE A 47 0.51 11.65 -14.26
N TYR A 48 -0.52 10.92 -13.81
CA TYR A 48 -0.48 10.06 -12.63
C TYR A 48 -0.23 8.62 -13.06
N PRO A 49 1.00 8.10 -12.88
CA PRO A 49 1.38 6.78 -13.40
C PRO A 49 0.93 5.61 -12.53
N TYR A 50 0.38 5.88 -11.33
CA TYR A 50 0.06 4.86 -10.35
C TYR A 50 -1.41 4.82 -9.99
N ASN A 51 -1.88 3.64 -9.64
CA ASN A 51 -3.24 3.41 -9.19
C ASN A 51 -3.57 4.25 -7.95
N ALA A 52 -4.80 4.74 -7.91
CA ALA A 52 -5.37 5.33 -6.73
C ALA A 52 -6.41 4.42 -6.10
N TYR A 53 -6.62 4.59 -4.82
CA TYR A 53 -7.59 3.81 -4.05
C TYR A 53 -8.32 4.72 -3.06
N GLY A 54 -9.50 4.29 -2.67
CA GLY A 54 -10.23 5.05 -1.68
C GLY A 54 -11.54 4.44 -1.24
N PHE A 55 -12.21 5.23 -0.44
CA PHE A 55 -13.48 4.87 0.17
C PHE A 55 -14.50 5.99 -0.06
N PRO A 56 -15.78 5.63 -0.19
CA PRO A 56 -16.85 6.60 -0.07
C PRO A 56 -16.85 7.24 1.33
N SER A 57 -17.71 8.20 1.55
CA SER A 57 -17.98 8.71 2.90
C SER A 57 -18.56 7.58 3.76
N TYR A 58 -17.74 7.08 4.67
CA TYR A 58 -18.09 6.00 5.60
C TYR A 58 -17.43 6.26 6.96
N GLY A 59 -18.23 6.36 8.00
CA GLY A 59 -17.77 6.71 9.35
C GLY A 59 -17.38 8.18 9.50
N LEU A 60 -16.36 8.62 8.77
CA LEU A 60 -16.02 10.04 8.63
C LEU A 60 -16.77 10.65 7.43
N PRO A 61 -17.21 11.92 7.52
CA PRO A 61 -18.00 12.57 6.46
C PRO A 61 -17.12 13.02 5.27
N GLY A 62 -16.17 12.19 4.85
CA GLY A 62 -15.20 12.54 3.81
C GLY A 62 -14.92 11.41 2.81
N PHE A 63 -14.70 11.80 1.57
CA PHE A 63 -14.16 10.94 0.53
C PHE A 63 -12.69 10.67 0.82
N LYS A 64 -12.32 9.41 0.98
CA LYS A 64 -10.91 9.01 1.18
C LYS A 64 -10.23 8.75 -0.13
N LEU A 65 -9.01 9.27 -0.28
CA LEU A 65 -8.12 9.04 -1.41
C LEU A 65 -6.70 8.77 -0.95
N GLY A 66 -6.07 7.78 -1.54
CA GLY A 66 -4.63 7.59 -1.58
C GLY A 66 -4.20 7.28 -3.01
N VAL A 67 -3.08 7.85 -3.45
CA VAL A 67 -2.46 7.48 -4.72
C VAL A 67 -1.19 6.69 -4.40
N MET A 68 -1.09 5.47 -4.91
CA MET A 68 0.07 4.61 -4.66
C MET A 68 1.33 5.30 -5.19
N HIS A 69 2.40 5.25 -4.40
CA HIS A 69 3.71 5.81 -4.78
C HIS A 69 3.68 7.31 -5.16
N HIS A 70 2.79 8.10 -4.53
CA HIS A 70 2.47 9.48 -4.97
C HIS A 70 3.68 10.40 -5.16
N LEU A 71 4.66 10.44 -4.25
CA LEU A 71 5.91 11.22 -4.38
C LEU A 71 7.16 10.33 -4.48
N ARG A 72 7.02 9.01 -4.42
CA ARG A 72 8.13 8.02 -4.45
C ARG A 72 9.24 8.33 -3.44
N GLU A 73 8.89 8.82 -2.28
CA GLU A 73 9.83 9.23 -1.25
C GLU A 73 10.31 7.99 -0.46
N ILE A 74 11.52 7.52 -0.76
CA ILE A 74 12.17 6.43 -0.02
C ILE A 74 12.77 7.01 1.25
N VAL A 75 12.45 6.38 2.39
CA VAL A 75 12.79 6.92 3.71
C VAL A 75 13.42 5.87 4.63
N ASP A 76 14.16 6.35 5.65
CA ASP A 76 14.46 5.53 6.82
C ASP A 76 13.22 5.50 7.73
N PRO A 77 12.64 4.31 8.03
CA PRO A 77 11.45 4.20 8.86
C PRO A 77 11.62 4.74 10.29
N ASP A 78 12.86 4.83 10.78
CA ASP A 78 13.15 5.36 12.10
C ASP A 78 13.33 6.88 12.10
N ASN A 79 13.64 7.48 10.92
CA ASN A 79 13.89 8.91 10.79
C ASN A 79 13.30 9.47 9.48
N PHE A 80 12.01 9.81 9.49
CA PHE A 80 11.33 10.43 8.34
C PHE A 80 10.33 11.50 8.82
N ASN A 81 9.93 12.37 7.90
CA ASN A 81 8.87 13.34 8.19
C ASN A 81 7.51 12.64 8.31
N ARG A 82 6.97 12.61 9.52
CA ARG A 82 5.67 12.01 9.85
C ARG A 82 4.48 12.94 9.59
N LEU A 83 4.74 14.20 9.30
CA LEU A 83 3.70 15.17 9.02
C LEU A 83 3.46 15.24 7.51
N PRO A 84 2.20 15.28 7.07
CA PRO A 84 1.87 15.59 5.69
C PRO A 84 2.35 16.98 5.29
N THR A 85 2.76 17.14 4.05
CA THR A 85 3.24 18.40 3.47
C THR A 85 2.21 19.01 2.51
N VAL A 86 2.47 20.23 2.09
CA VAL A 86 1.66 20.92 1.07
C VAL A 86 1.77 20.19 -0.28
N GLU A 87 2.92 19.62 -0.58
CA GLU A 87 3.18 18.85 -1.80
C GLU A 87 2.36 17.56 -1.83
N ASP A 88 2.24 16.86 -0.69
CA ASP A 88 1.38 15.69 -0.56
C ASP A 88 -0.07 16.04 -0.90
N GLU A 89 -0.60 17.09 -0.28
CA GLU A 89 -1.97 17.54 -0.53
C GLU A 89 -2.16 17.99 -1.99
N LYS A 90 -1.22 18.74 -2.54
CA LYS A 90 -1.25 19.22 -3.93
C LYS A 90 -1.32 18.05 -4.90
N TYR A 91 -0.54 16.98 -4.67
CA TYR A 91 -0.57 15.79 -5.52
C TYR A 91 -1.94 15.10 -5.49
N LEU A 92 -2.49 14.87 -4.29
CA LEU A 92 -3.81 14.27 -4.12
C LEU A 92 -4.92 15.12 -4.75
N ARG A 93 -4.86 16.44 -4.58
CA ARG A 93 -5.82 17.36 -5.19
C ARG A 93 -5.75 17.41 -6.70
N GLY A 94 -4.55 17.31 -7.27
CA GLY A 94 -4.37 17.20 -8.71
C GLY A 94 -5.03 15.95 -9.29
N PHE A 95 -4.82 14.80 -8.63
CA PHE A 95 -5.51 13.56 -9.00
C PHE A 95 -7.04 13.68 -8.90
N MET A 96 -7.55 14.29 -7.81
CA MET A 96 -9.00 14.52 -7.68
C MET A 96 -9.53 15.47 -8.74
N ALA A 97 -8.77 16.48 -9.13
CA ALA A 97 -9.21 17.41 -10.18
C ALA A 97 -9.43 16.72 -11.53
N GLU A 98 -8.64 15.69 -11.82
CA GLU A 98 -8.75 14.91 -13.05
C GLU A 98 -9.87 13.86 -12.99
N TYR A 99 -9.97 13.10 -11.88
CA TYR A 99 -10.84 11.91 -11.81
C TYR A 99 -12.08 12.09 -10.93
N PHE A 100 -12.02 12.94 -9.92
CA PHE A 100 -13.08 13.13 -8.93
C PHE A 100 -13.30 14.61 -8.62
N PRO A 101 -13.57 15.49 -9.61
CA PRO A 101 -13.63 16.94 -9.40
C PRO A 101 -14.65 17.35 -8.33
N GLU A 102 -15.75 16.60 -8.19
CA GLU A 102 -16.78 16.87 -7.18
C GLU A 102 -16.41 16.39 -5.76
N ALA A 103 -15.37 15.57 -5.62
CA ALA A 103 -14.80 15.20 -4.32
C ALA A 103 -13.82 16.25 -3.80
N ASN A 104 -13.29 17.13 -4.67
CA ASN A 104 -12.19 18.05 -4.38
C ASN A 104 -12.67 19.30 -3.61
N GLY A 105 -13.18 19.09 -2.40
CA GLY A 105 -13.61 20.15 -1.48
C GLY A 105 -12.63 20.37 -0.33
N ALA A 106 -13.11 20.69 0.87
CA ALA A 106 -12.26 21.00 2.00
C ALA A 106 -11.48 19.76 2.50
N THR A 107 -10.20 19.94 2.85
CA THR A 107 -9.41 18.89 3.49
C THR A 107 -9.88 18.68 4.91
N LEU A 108 -10.27 17.46 5.25
CA LEU A 108 -10.65 17.06 6.60
C LEU A 108 -9.46 16.52 7.39
N ALA A 109 -8.66 15.66 6.73
CA ALA A 109 -7.48 15.09 7.33
C ALA A 109 -6.49 14.61 6.27
N LEU A 110 -5.21 14.66 6.60
CA LEU A 110 -4.14 13.97 5.88
C LEU A 110 -3.41 13.08 6.88
N LYS A 111 -3.04 11.87 6.47
CA LYS A 111 -2.33 10.91 7.32
C LYS A 111 -1.18 10.28 6.56
N THR A 112 -0.01 10.37 7.16
CA THR A 112 1.19 9.69 6.67
C THR A 112 1.16 8.22 7.05
N CYS A 113 1.58 7.36 6.14
CA CYS A 113 1.82 5.94 6.37
C CYS A 113 3.10 5.49 5.64
N LEU A 114 3.50 4.25 5.84
CA LEU A 114 4.68 3.67 5.20
C LEU A 114 4.26 2.43 4.41
N PHE A 115 4.80 2.31 3.19
CA PHE A 115 4.83 1.06 2.46
C PHE A 115 6.20 0.42 2.65
N THR A 116 6.25 -0.89 2.85
CA THR A 116 7.48 -1.66 2.80
C THR A 116 7.45 -2.50 1.55
N ASN A 117 8.16 -2.05 0.54
CA ASN A 117 8.09 -2.59 -0.81
C ASN A 117 9.23 -3.57 -1.08
N THR A 118 8.91 -4.69 -1.71
CA THR A 118 9.86 -5.46 -2.51
C THR A 118 10.07 -4.75 -3.85
N ILE A 119 11.10 -5.12 -4.59
CA ILE A 119 11.42 -4.48 -5.88
C ILE A 119 10.34 -4.69 -6.94
N ASP A 120 9.57 -5.77 -6.83
CA ASP A 120 8.47 -6.13 -7.74
C ASP A 120 7.08 -5.88 -7.13
N TYR A 121 7.03 -5.19 -6.00
CA TYR A 121 5.80 -4.84 -5.27
C TYR A 121 4.92 -6.03 -4.86
N ASN A 122 5.46 -7.26 -4.88
CA ASN A 122 4.78 -8.45 -4.41
C ASN A 122 5.14 -8.78 -2.95
N PHE A 123 4.43 -9.73 -2.36
CA PHE A 123 4.75 -10.21 -1.02
C PHE A 123 6.05 -11.01 -1.00
N LEU A 124 6.67 -11.08 0.16
CA LEU A 124 7.78 -11.96 0.46
C LEU A 124 7.39 -12.85 1.62
N LEU A 125 7.40 -14.16 1.41
CA LEU A 125 7.20 -15.17 2.43
C LEU A 125 8.05 -16.37 2.05
N ASP A 126 9.17 -16.58 2.77
CA ASP A 126 10.12 -17.64 2.47
C ASP A 126 11.01 -17.91 3.67
N PHE A 127 11.64 -19.08 3.71
CA PHE A 127 12.66 -19.37 4.70
C PHE A 127 13.97 -18.64 4.39
N HIS A 128 14.68 -18.28 5.43
CA HIS A 128 16.01 -17.68 5.28
C HIS A 128 16.97 -18.67 4.63
N PRO A 129 17.72 -18.29 3.57
CA PRO A 129 18.52 -19.23 2.78
C PRO A 129 19.65 -19.94 3.55
N ARG A 130 20.13 -19.34 4.65
CA ARG A 130 21.19 -19.91 5.51
C ARG A 130 20.69 -20.35 6.89
N HIS A 131 19.46 -20.00 7.24
CA HIS A 131 18.82 -20.29 8.52
C HIS A 131 17.43 -20.84 8.28
N PRO A 132 17.30 -22.16 7.96
CA PRO A 132 16.03 -22.77 7.57
C PRO A 132 14.98 -22.77 8.69
N GLU A 133 15.38 -22.50 9.92
CA GLU A 133 14.49 -22.33 11.07
C GLU A 133 13.87 -20.91 11.14
N VAL A 134 14.31 -19.98 10.28
CA VAL A 134 13.84 -18.58 10.26
C VAL A 134 12.93 -18.36 9.08
N LEU A 135 11.65 -18.11 9.32
CA LEU A 135 10.68 -17.70 8.31
C LEU A 135 10.67 -16.18 8.17
N ILE A 136 10.93 -15.70 6.98
CA ILE A 136 10.91 -14.28 6.62
C ILE A 136 9.55 -13.94 6.02
N VAL A 137 8.85 -12.98 6.62
CA VAL A 137 7.52 -12.55 6.17
C VAL A 137 7.50 -11.03 5.99
N SER A 138 7.31 -10.58 4.76
CA SER A 138 7.05 -9.18 4.41
C SER A 138 5.90 -9.10 3.42
N CYS A 139 4.69 -9.34 3.90
CA CYS A 139 3.48 -9.31 3.12
C CYS A 139 2.83 -7.92 3.15
N CYS A 140 3.58 -6.91 2.67
CA CYS A 140 3.21 -5.49 2.71
C CYS A 140 3.00 -4.91 1.31
N SER A 141 4.01 -4.27 0.74
CA SER A 141 4.01 -3.64 -0.59
C SER A 141 2.75 -2.78 -0.86
N GLY A 142 2.28 -2.06 0.18
CA GLY A 142 1.14 -1.15 0.11
C GLY A 142 -0.24 -1.80 0.06
N HIS A 143 -0.36 -3.13 -0.05
CA HIS A 143 -1.66 -3.80 -0.22
C HIS A 143 -1.89 -5.04 0.65
N GLY A 144 -1.02 -5.32 1.64
CA GLY A 144 -1.04 -6.56 2.41
C GLY A 144 -2.09 -6.66 3.51
N PHE A 145 -2.56 -5.55 4.06
CA PHE A 145 -3.43 -5.55 5.25
C PHE A 145 -4.67 -6.43 5.10
N LYS A 146 -5.33 -6.39 3.94
CA LYS A 146 -6.53 -7.21 3.67
C LYS A 146 -6.28 -8.72 3.67
N PHE A 147 -5.02 -9.16 3.61
CA PHE A 147 -4.62 -10.57 3.62
C PHE A 147 -4.11 -11.06 4.98
N CYS A 148 -4.15 -10.24 6.02
CA CYS A 148 -3.57 -10.58 7.34
C CYS A 148 -4.07 -11.91 7.90
N SER A 149 -5.37 -12.23 7.76
CA SER A 149 -5.93 -13.49 8.24
C SER A 149 -5.41 -14.69 7.45
N ALA A 150 -5.39 -14.60 6.11
CA ALA A 150 -4.88 -15.67 5.26
C ALA A 150 -3.37 -15.88 5.44
N ILE A 151 -2.59 -14.80 5.53
CA ILE A 151 -1.15 -14.89 5.82
C ILE A 151 -0.90 -15.47 7.20
N GLY A 152 -1.71 -15.12 8.20
CA GLY A 152 -1.64 -15.69 9.54
C GLY A 152 -1.89 -17.21 9.55
N GLU A 153 -2.88 -17.70 8.79
CA GLU A 153 -3.15 -19.13 8.62
C GLU A 153 -1.97 -19.84 7.93
N ILE A 154 -1.45 -19.26 6.83
CA ILE A 154 -0.28 -19.80 6.13
C ILE A 154 0.92 -19.95 7.07
N ILE A 155 1.22 -18.93 7.88
CA ILE A 155 2.32 -18.95 8.84
C ILE A 155 2.08 -20.03 9.90
N ALA A 156 0.86 -20.14 10.41
CA ALA A 156 0.49 -21.15 11.41
C ALA A 156 0.68 -22.58 10.86
N ASP A 157 0.19 -22.86 9.65
CA ASP A 157 0.39 -24.14 8.96
C ASP A 157 1.89 -24.46 8.80
N ILE A 158 2.69 -23.50 8.34
CA ILE A 158 4.14 -23.68 8.17
C ILE A 158 4.82 -23.98 9.50
N CYS A 159 4.46 -23.27 10.57
CA CYS A 159 5.06 -23.49 11.89
C CYS A 159 4.66 -24.83 12.52
N ALA A 160 3.43 -25.29 12.28
CA ALA A 160 2.92 -26.54 12.85
C ALA A 160 3.33 -27.77 12.04
N ASP A 161 3.18 -27.70 10.72
CA ASP A 161 3.27 -28.84 9.81
C ASP A 161 4.47 -28.77 8.83
N GLY A 162 5.26 -27.70 8.90
CA GLY A 162 6.41 -27.45 8.02
C GLY A 162 6.01 -27.02 6.59
N LYS A 163 4.72 -26.89 6.29
CA LYS A 163 4.21 -26.53 4.96
C LYS A 163 2.83 -25.89 5.06
N SER A 164 2.48 -25.03 4.10
CA SER A 164 1.13 -24.51 3.95
C SER A 164 0.30 -25.36 2.99
N ARG A 165 -1.03 -25.31 3.16
CA ARG A 165 -2.01 -25.87 2.21
C ARG A 165 -2.22 -24.95 1.00
N GLN A 166 -1.79 -23.69 1.12
CA GLN A 166 -1.89 -22.71 0.06
C GLN A 166 -0.63 -22.71 -0.81
N GLU A 167 -0.77 -22.43 -2.08
CA GLU A 167 0.36 -22.21 -2.99
C GLU A 167 1.03 -20.87 -2.67
N ILE A 168 2.28 -20.91 -2.20
CA ILE A 168 3.04 -19.72 -1.77
C ILE A 168 4.33 -19.51 -2.54
N ASP A 169 4.63 -20.34 -3.52
CA ASP A 169 5.86 -20.28 -4.32
C ASP A 169 6.06 -18.93 -4.99
N PHE A 170 4.96 -18.26 -5.34
CA PHE A 170 4.99 -16.91 -5.88
C PHE A 170 5.57 -15.87 -4.91
N PHE A 171 5.58 -16.15 -3.62
CA PHE A 171 6.13 -15.25 -2.59
C PHE A 171 7.58 -15.58 -2.22
N SER A 172 8.19 -16.58 -2.86
CA SER A 172 9.57 -16.98 -2.62
C SER A 172 10.58 -15.90 -2.99
N MET A 173 11.72 -15.88 -2.29
CA MET A 173 12.87 -15.03 -2.62
C MET A 173 13.47 -15.35 -3.98
N SER A 174 13.35 -16.61 -4.43
CA SER A 174 13.88 -17.11 -5.71
C SER A 174 12.93 -16.94 -6.89
N ARG A 175 11.73 -16.37 -6.69
CA ARG A 175 10.76 -16.17 -7.77
C ARG A 175 11.34 -15.34 -8.91
N LYS A 176 10.96 -15.68 -10.15
CA LYS A 176 11.30 -14.84 -11.31
C LYS A 176 10.60 -13.49 -11.14
N ARG A 177 11.39 -12.44 -11.02
CA ARG A 177 10.88 -11.08 -10.89
C ARG A 177 10.48 -10.58 -12.27
N THR A 178 9.20 -10.28 -12.45
CA THR A 178 8.75 -9.53 -13.62
C THR A 178 9.03 -8.06 -13.33
N SER A 179 9.95 -7.46 -14.06
CA SER A 179 10.08 -6.00 -14.09
C SER A 179 8.82 -5.44 -14.72
N SER A 180 7.98 -4.79 -13.93
CA SER A 180 6.87 -3.96 -14.40
C SER A 180 7.37 -2.62 -14.91
#